data_862a38471d331d383f8b2c4e1fdfadce
#
_entry.id   862a38471d331d383f8b2c4e1fdfadce
#
_cell.length_a   1.000
_cell.length_b   1.000
_cell.length_c   1.000
_cell.angle_alpha   90.00
_cell.angle_beta   90.00
_cell.angle_gamma   90.00
#
_symmetry.space_group_name_H-M   'P 1'
#
loop_
_entity.id
_entity.type
_entity.pdbx_description
1 polymer ?
#
loop_
_entity_poly.entity_id
_entity_poly.type
_entity_poly.pdbx_seq_one_letter_code
_entity_poly.pdbx_strand_id
1 'polypeptide(L)'
;GVIGVVQGDTHDIGKNLVKIMLETAGFEMHDLGRDVPLIDFVEKSKEVKADLVCLSTLMTTTMGGMETVIDMLKEHGVRDEMKVIVGGGPISQKFADIIGADGYSDNAVEAVKLSKSLLGLA
;
A
#
# COMPACT_ATOMS: atom_id res chain seq x y z
N GLY A 1 -9.84 1.93 -1.44
CA GLY A 1 -8.40 1.65 -1.46
C GLY A 1 -8.07 0.27 -2.01
N VAL A 2 -6.85 0.10 -2.41
CA VAL A 2 -6.31 -1.17 -2.90
C VAL A 2 -5.22 -1.61 -1.93
N ILE A 3 -5.21 -2.88 -1.55
CA ILE A 3 -4.23 -3.43 -0.62
C ILE A 3 -3.76 -4.80 -1.09
N GLY A 4 -2.49 -5.12 -0.87
CA GLY A 4 -1.95 -6.43 -1.19
C GLY A 4 -0.53 -6.61 -0.67
N VAL A 5 -0.08 -7.85 -0.72
CA VAL A 5 1.30 -8.24 -0.39
C VAL A 5 2.11 -8.30 -1.68
N VAL A 6 3.24 -7.64 -1.70
CA VAL A 6 4.09 -7.46 -2.88
C VAL A 6 4.54 -8.79 -3.47
N GLN A 7 4.63 -8.85 -4.79
CA GLN A 7 5.05 -10.02 -5.55
C GLN A 7 6.32 -10.66 -4.96
N GLY A 8 6.27 -11.97 -4.78
CA GLY A 8 7.34 -12.74 -4.18
C GLY A 8 7.15 -12.99 -2.68
N ASP A 9 6.19 -12.32 -2.04
CA ASP A 9 5.93 -12.44 -0.61
C ASP A 9 4.53 -13.02 -0.37
N THR A 10 4.45 -14.01 0.54
CA THR A 10 3.19 -14.68 0.88
C THR A 10 2.72 -14.42 2.31
N HIS A 11 3.38 -13.51 3.04
CA HIS A 11 3.05 -13.21 4.44
C HIS A 11 1.91 -12.19 4.50
N ASP A 12 0.68 -12.64 4.70
CA ASP A 12 -0.51 -11.78 4.59
C ASP A 12 -1.20 -11.42 5.92
N ILE A 13 -0.69 -11.89 7.06
CA ILE A 13 -1.32 -11.61 8.37
C ILE A 13 -1.41 -10.11 8.65
N GLY A 14 -0.30 -9.40 8.48
CA GLY A 14 -0.26 -7.96 8.71
C GLY A 14 -1.13 -7.20 7.74
N LYS A 15 -1.09 -7.57 6.46
CA LYS A 15 -1.92 -6.97 5.42
C LYS A 15 -3.42 -7.16 5.73
N ASN A 16 -3.81 -8.35 6.15
CA ASN A 16 -5.20 -8.64 6.48
C ASN A 16 -5.69 -7.82 7.67
N LEU A 17 -4.84 -7.62 8.68
CA LEU A 17 -5.18 -6.81 9.83
C LEU A 17 -5.38 -5.34 9.43
N VAL A 18 -4.50 -4.79 8.61
CA VAL A 18 -4.63 -3.41 8.08
C VAL A 18 -5.93 -3.28 7.29
N LYS A 19 -6.21 -4.23 6.42
CA LYS A 19 -7.45 -4.24 5.63
C LYS A 19 -8.69 -4.18 6.52
N ILE A 20 -8.77 -5.07 7.53
CA ILE A 20 -9.92 -5.12 8.44
C ILE A 20 -10.09 -3.79 9.18
N MET A 21 -9.01 -3.21 9.68
CA MET A 21 -9.09 -1.97 10.41
C MET A 21 -9.47 -0.79 9.54
N LEU A 22 -8.99 -0.73 8.31
CA LEU A 22 -9.40 0.29 7.35
C LEU A 22 -10.88 0.14 6.98
N GLU A 23 -11.35 -1.08 6.75
CA GLU A 23 -12.77 -1.33 6.48
C GLU A 23 -13.65 -0.91 7.65
N THR A 24 -13.22 -1.21 8.87
CA THR A 24 -13.91 -0.79 10.09
C THR A 24 -13.98 0.74 10.21
N ALA A 25 -12.97 1.43 9.71
CA ALA A 25 -12.91 2.89 9.71
C ALA A 25 -13.72 3.53 8.58
N GLY A 26 -14.35 2.74 7.72
CA GLY A 26 -15.19 3.24 6.64
C GLY A 26 -14.57 3.22 5.25
N PHE A 27 -13.36 2.71 5.09
CA PHE A 27 -12.72 2.60 3.78
C PHE A 27 -13.26 1.38 3.02
N GLU A 28 -13.54 1.56 1.74
CA GLU A 28 -13.82 0.44 0.85
C GLU A 28 -12.48 -0.10 0.36
N MET A 29 -12.18 -1.36 0.68
CA MET A 29 -10.89 -1.96 0.37
C MET A 29 -11.01 -3.08 -0.66
N HIS A 30 -10.18 -3.03 -1.69
CA HIS A 30 -10.05 -4.07 -2.69
C HIS A 30 -8.76 -4.84 -2.40
N ASP A 31 -8.91 -6.06 -1.88
CA ASP A 31 -7.78 -6.90 -1.46
C ASP A 31 -7.30 -7.76 -2.61
N LEU A 32 -6.08 -7.52 -3.07
CA LEU A 32 -5.46 -8.30 -4.15
C LEU A 32 -4.85 -9.61 -3.65
N GLY A 33 -4.70 -9.76 -2.33
CA GLY A 33 -4.16 -10.97 -1.74
C GLY A 33 -2.66 -10.88 -1.48
N ARG A 34 -1.98 -11.99 -1.67
CA ARG A 34 -0.53 -12.13 -1.46
C ARG A 34 0.16 -12.51 -2.77
N ASP A 35 1.49 -12.34 -2.82
CA ASP A 35 2.27 -12.61 -4.01
C ASP A 35 1.64 -11.94 -5.24
N VAL A 36 1.29 -10.67 -5.09
CA VAL A 36 0.54 -9.94 -6.12
C VAL A 36 1.48 -9.45 -7.20
N PRO A 37 1.24 -9.79 -8.48
CA PRO A 37 2.01 -9.21 -9.58
C PRO A 37 1.97 -7.68 -9.50
N LEU A 38 3.13 -7.04 -9.63
CA LEU A 38 3.26 -5.60 -9.39
C LEU A 38 2.31 -4.76 -10.24
N ILE A 39 2.10 -5.17 -11.50
CA ILE A 39 1.20 -4.44 -12.41
C ILE A 39 -0.26 -4.49 -11.94
N ASP A 40 -0.65 -5.52 -11.20
CA ASP A 40 -2.03 -5.65 -10.71
C ASP A 40 -2.40 -4.53 -9.74
N PHE A 41 -1.44 -4.04 -8.94
CA PHE A 41 -1.67 -2.88 -8.09
C PHE A 41 -2.05 -1.66 -8.93
N VAL A 42 -1.35 -1.46 -10.03
CA VAL A 42 -1.59 -0.32 -10.93
C VAL A 42 -2.94 -0.46 -11.64
N GLU A 43 -3.19 -1.62 -12.24
CA GLU A 43 -4.41 -1.86 -12.99
C GLU A 43 -5.66 -1.78 -12.12
N LYS A 44 -5.62 -2.39 -10.93
CA LYS A 44 -6.75 -2.35 -10.00
C LYS A 44 -7.00 -0.95 -9.48
N SER A 45 -5.93 -0.22 -9.16
CA SER A 45 -6.03 1.17 -8.69
C SER A 45 -6.68 2.06 -9.73
N LYS A 46 -6.36 1.87 -10.99
CA LYS A 46 -6.98 2.61 -12.10
C LYS A 46 -8.45 2.21 -12.27
N GLU A 47 -8.74 0.91 -12.22
CA GLU A 47 -10.09 0.37 -12.41
C GLU A 47 -11.06 0.92 -11.38
N VAL A 48 -10.68 0.94 -10.11
CA VAL A 48 -11.55 1.38 -9.02
C VAL A 48 -11.37 2.85 -8.66
N LYS A 49 -10.49 3.57 -9.34
CA LYS A 49 -10.15 4.97 -9.04
C LYS A 49 -9.76 5.13 -7.58
N ALA A 50 -8.80 4.34 -7.15
CA ALA A 50 -8.38 4.28 -5.75
C ALA A 50 -7.83 5.61 -5.27
N ASP A 51 -8.16 5.96 -4.02
CA ASP A 51 -7.59 7.10 -3.32
C ASP A 51 -6.37 6.69 -2.50
N LEU A 52 -6.24 5.40 -2.21
CA LEU A 52 -5.24 4.84 -1.32
C LEU A 52 -4.74 3.51 -1.85
N VAL A 53 -3.43 3.33 -1.86
CA VAL A 53 -2.77 2.06 -2.18
C VAL A 53 -1.90 1.67 -1.00
N CYS A 54 -2.13 0.47 -0.47
CA CYS A 54 -1.38 -0.05 0.67
C CYS A 54 -0.53 -1.23 0.22
N LEU A 55 0.79 -1.09 0.34
CA LEU A 55 1.75 -2.13 -0.04
C LEU A 55 2.36 -2.73 1.21
N SER A 56 2.41 -4.06 1.28
CA SER A 56 2.95 -4.79 2.43
C SER A 56 4.02 -5.78 2.00
N THR A 57 5.07 -5.90 2.80
CA THR A 57 6.05 -6.98 2.66
C THR A 57 6.75 -7.27 3.98
N LEU A 58 7.11 -8.53 4.21
CA LEU A 58 7.92 -8.94 5.37
C LEU A 58 9.32 -9.42 4.97
N MET A 59 9.66 -9.38 3.68
CA MET A 59 10.94 -9.87 3.17
C MET A 59 11.78 -8.74 2.60
N THR A 60 13.05 -8.69 2.97
CA THR A 60 13.98 -7.70 2.40
C THR A 60 14.15 -7.89 0.89
N THR A 61 14.05 -9.13 0.40
CA THR A 61 14.20 -9.45 -1.01
C THR A 61 13.05 -8.94 -1.89
N THR A 62 11.90 -8.61 -1.29
CA THR A 62 10.73 -8.14 -2.03
C THR A 62 10.46 -6.64 -1.85
N MET A 63 11.24 -5.95 -1.03
CA MET A 63 11.06 -4.51 -0.78
C MET A 63 11.13 -3.67 -2.07
N GLY A 64 12.03 -4.03 -2.98
CA GLY A 64 12.19 -3.30 -4.24
C GLY A 64 10.92 -3.25 -5.09
N GLY A 65 10.01 -4.22 -4.92
CA GLY A 65 8.73 -4.22 -5.62
C GLY A 65 7.85 -3.03 -5.28
N MET A 66 7.98 -2.49 -4.07
CA MET A 66 7.22 -1.29 -3.66
C MET A 66 7.63 -0.08 -4.50
N GLU A 67 8.92 0.12 -4.70
CA GLU A 67 9.42 1.20 -5.55
C GLU A 67 8.96 1.01 -6.99
N THR A 68 9.01 -0.22 -7.49
CA THR A 68 8.57 -0.54 -8.85
C THR A 68 7.09 -0.20 -9.04
N VAL A 69 6.23 -0.51 -8.08
CA VAL A 69 4.81 -0.14 -8.15
C VAL A 69 4.64 1.37 -8.25
N ILE A 70 5.36 2.13 -7.43
CA ILE A 70 5.31 3.59 -7.46
C ILE A 70 5.76 4.13 -8.82
N ASP A 71 6.85 3.57 -9.35
CA ASP A 71 7.35 3.97 -10.67
C ASP A 71 6.35 3.66 -11.78
N MET A 72 5.68 2.50 -11.71
CA MET A 72 4.62 2.13 -12.65
C MET A 72 3.44 3.09 -12.57
N LEU A 73 3.04 3.51 -11.37
CA LEU A 73 1.97 4.48 -11.19
C LEU A 73 2.33 5.82 -11.86
N LYS A 74 3.60 6.23 -11.75
CA LYS A 74 4.09 7.44 -12.44
C LYS A 74 4.05 7.27 -13.95
N GLU A 75 4.50 6.12 -14.47
CA GLU A 75 4.50 5.83 -15.90
C GLU A 75 3.08 5.83 -16.48
N HIS A 76 2.11 5.36 -15.70
CA HIS A 76 0.70 5.36 -16.13
C HIS A 76 0.00 6.70 -15.91
N GLY A 77 0.70 7.70 -15.34
CA GLY A 77 0.17 9.04 -15.14
C GLY A 77 -0.86 9.17 -14.03
N VAL A 78 -0.93 8.21 -13.11
CA VAL A 78 -1.93 8.18 -12.04
C VAL A 78 -1.35 8.32 -10.63
N ARG A 79 -0.03 8.47 -10.50
CA ARG A 79 0.61 8.51 -9.18
C ARG A 79 0.03 9.60 -8.27
N ASP A 80 -0.27 10.77 -8.82
CA ASP A 80 -0.77 11.91 -8.04
C ASP A 80 -2.25 11.81 -7.70
N GLU A 81 -2.96 10.84 -8.28
CA GLU A 81 -4.39 10.64 -8.03
C GLU A 81 -4.66 9.84 -6.75
N MET A 82 -3.61 9.31 -6.12
CA MET A 82 -3.74 8.44 -4.95
C MET A 82 -2.61 8.63 -3.96
N LYS A 83 -2.83 8.22 -2.72
CA LYS A 83 -1.81 8.15 -1.69
C LYS A 83 -1.31 6.72 -1.58
N VAL A 84 0.02 6.55 -1.48
CA VAL A 84 0.66 5.24 -1.34
C VAL A 84 1.27 5.14 0.05
N ILE A 85 0.86 4.13 0.81
CA ILE A 85 1.47 3.83 2.10
C ILE A 85 2.10 2.45 2.06
N VAL A 86 3.18 2.30 2.78
CA VAL A 86 3.95 1.06 2.84
C VAL A 86 4.09 0.60 4.29
N GLY A 87 4.23 -0.70 4.49
CA GLY A 87 4.41 -1.27 5.82
C GLY A 87 4.96 -2.69 5.76
N GLY A 88 5.35 -3.20 6.92
CA GLY A 88 5.93 -4.53 7.06
C GLY A 88 7.21 -4.48 7.88
N GLY A 89 7.65 -5.64 8.39
CA GLY A 89 8.78 -5.74 9.31
C GLY A 89 10.07 -5.03 8.87
N PRO A 90 10.56 -5.25 7.65
CA PRO A 90 11.80 -4.61 7.19
C PRO A 90 11.63 -3.17 6.71
N ILE A 91 10.38 -2.69 6.61
CA ILE A 91 10.10 -1.36 6.09
C ILE A 91 10.31 -0.31 7.18
N SER A 92 10.69 0.91 6.77
CA SER A 92 10.93 2.04 7.66
C SER A 92 10.43 3.33 7.00
N GLN A 93 10.30 4.39 7.80
CA GLN A 93 9.97 5.71 7.26
C GLN A 93 11.04 6.19 6.28
N LYS A 94 12.30 5.90 6.57
CA LYS A 94 13.41 6.27 5.68
C LYS A 94 13.27 5.59 4.31
N PHE A 95 12.94 4.30 4.30
CA PHE A 95 12.72 3.58 3.05
C PHE A 95 11.53 4.16 2.28
N ALA A 96 10.43 4.44 2.97
CA ALA A 96 9.26 5.07 2.36
C ALA A 96 9.62 6.40 1.69
N ASP A 97 10.40 7.22 2.36
CA ASP A 97 10.85 8.51 1.82
C ASP A 97 11.71 8.33 0.57
N ILE A 98 12.62 7.34 0.60
CA ILE A 98 13.54 7.08 -0.52
C ILE A 98 12.76 6.66 -1.78
N ILE A 99 11.75 5.81 -1.64
CA ILE A 99 11.00 5.31 -2.80
C ILE A 99 9.88 6.24 -3.24
N GLY A 100 9.63 7.31 -2.53
CA GLY A 100 8.58 8.27 -2.88
C GLY A 100 7.18 7.86 -2.46
N ALA A 101 7.03 7.03 -1.43
CA ALA A 101 5.74 6.71 -0.83
C ALA A 101 5.24 7.93 -0.03
N ASP A 102 3.93 8.03 0.15
CA ASP A 102 3.35 9.14 0.94
C ASP A 102 3.48 8.91 2.44
N GLY A 103 3.65 7.67 2.88
CA GLY A 103 3.86 7.40 4.28
C GLY A 103 4.18 5.95 4.60
N TYR A 104 4.60 5.75 5.83
CA TYR A 104 4.90 4.45 6.41
C TYR A 104 4.07 4.26 7.67
N SER A 105 3.53 3.07 7.87
CA SER A 105 2.85 2.72 9.11
C SER A 105 3.52 1.52 9.77
N ASP A 106 3.70 1.63 11.09
CA ASP A 106 4.36 0.61 11.91
C ASP A 106 3.41 -0.53 12.30
N ASN A 107 2.12 -0.25 12.30
CA ASN A 107 1.09 -1.22 12.65
C ASN A 107 -0.26 -0.81 12.06
N ALA A 108 -1.28 -1.67 12.23
CA ALA A 108 -2.59 -1.44 11.63
C ALA A 108 -3.31 -0.20 12.18
N VAL A 109 -3.15 0.10 13.47
CA VAL A 109 -3.76 1.30 14.07
C VAL A 109 -3.16 2.57 13.45
N GLU A 110 -1.84 2.61 13.33
CA GLU A 110 -1.14 3.73 12.71
C GLU A 110 -1.48 3.85 11.23
N ALA A 111 -1.71 2.73 10.53
CA ALA A 111 -2.11 2.74 9.12
C ALA A 111 -3.44 3.48 8.93
N VAL A 112 -4.40 3.27 9.82
CA VAL A 112 -5.69 3.98 9.77
C VAL A 112 -5.50 5.48 10.00
N LYS A 113 -4.75 5.85 11.03
CA LYS A 113 -4.48 7.26 11.33
C LYS A 113 -3.78 7.95 10.17
N LEU A 114 -2.77 7.32 9.63
CA LEU A 114 -2.00 7.83 8.50
C LEU A 114 -2.88 8.01 7.27
N SER A 115 -3.69 7.02 6.95
CA SER A 115 -4.58 7.06 5.78
C SER A 115 -5.59 8.20 5.89
N LYS A 116 -6.19 8.37 7.06
CA LYS A 116 -7.12 9.48 7.30
C LYS A 116 -6.44 10.83 7.15
N SER A 117 -5.23 10.96 7.71
CA SER A 117 -4.46 12.20 7.63
C SER A 117 -4.11 12.55 6.19
N LEU A 118 -3.61 11.58 5.42
CA LEU A 118 -3.20 11.79 4.03
C LEU A 118 -4.37 12.16 3.12
N LEU A 119 -5.56 11.62 3.39
CA LEU A 119 -6.76 11.88 2.59
C LEU A 119 -7.58 13.06 3.12
N GLY A 120 -7.14 13.72 4.17
CA GLY A 120 -7.85 14.86 4.76
C GLY A 120 -9.13 14.48 5.50
N LEU A 121 -9.21 13.25 5.99
CA LEU A 121 -10.36 12.74 6.74
C LEU A 121 -10.17 12.93 8.25
N ALA A 122 -11.27 13.12 8.94
CA ALA A 122 -11.23 13.31 10.40
C ALA A 122 -10.98 12.01 11.17
#